data_7cd8e4fad6b4c12977ebc8d6c95f02d2
#
_entry.id   7cd8e4fad6b4c12977ebc8d6c95f02d2
#
_cell.length_a   1.000
_cell.length_b   1.000
_cell.length_c   1.000
_cell.angle_alpha   90.00
_cell.angle_beta   90.00
_cell.angle_gamma   90.00
#
_symmetry.space_group_name_H-M   'P 1'
#
loop_
_entity.id
_entity.type
_entity.pdbx_description
1 polymer ?
#
loop_
_entity_poly.entity_id
_entity_poly.type
_entity_poly.pdbx_seq_one_letter_code
_entity_poly.pdbx_strand_id
1 'polypeptide(L)'
;MDKAEELKTKVLKAQQESDIASLYVLEAQAHELFDEATIQGFYANILDIALEKLTDTLESHRKMDMTEVQDFATARALYEYAMEHYSAGEPKDAAALFEVLSGLTNDENFSKALKLHWLAAAEKMSLDDFMSKIGDMEKTQTKGTFYISAFTKEAQKLLDNVDGKGA
;
A
#
# COMPACT_ATOMS: atom_id res chain seq x y z
N MET A 1 14.65 6.27 31.92
CA MET A 1 14.56 6.27 30.45
C MET A 1 13.31 7.03 30.04
N ASP A 2 13.43 8.02 29.14
CA ASP A 2 12.25 8.75 28.71
C ASP A 2 11.44 7.96 27.68
N LYS A 3 10.23 8.45 27.38
CA LYS A 3 9.29 7.73 26.50
C LYS A 3 9.83 7.58 25.08
N ALA A 4 10.57 8.57 24.58
CA ALA A 4 11.14 8.52 23.24
C ALA A 4 12.22 7.44 23.15
N GLU A 5 13.06 7.30 24.17
CA GLU A 5 14.09 6.26 24.21
C GLU A 5 13.49 4.86 24.34
N GLU A 6 12.43 4.72 25.14
CA GLU A 6 11.71 3.45 25.25
C GLU A 6 11.12 3.06 23.90
N LEU A 7 10.55 4.03 23.18
CA LEU A 7 9.98 3.80 21.85
C LEU A 7 11.07 3.40 20.87
N LYS A 8 12.22 4.08 20.87
CA LYS A 8 13.35 3.73 20.00
C LYS A 8 13.80 2.28 20.20
N THR A 9 13.82 1.82 21.46
CA THR A 9 14.17 0.43 21.78
C THR A 9 13.17 -0.55 21.18
N LYS A 10 11.88 -0.27 21.31
CA LYS A 10 10.81 -1.11 20.72
C LYS A 10 10.87 -1.12 19.20
N VAL A 11 11.10 0.04 18.59
CA VAL A 11 11.23 0.17 17.14
C VAL A 11 12.43 -0.63 16.63
N LEU A 12 13.58 -0.47 17.29
CA LEU A 12 14.79 -1.20 16.89
C LEU A 12 14.58 -2.72 16.96
N LYS A 13 13.94 -3.20 18.01
CA LYS A 13 13.63 -4.63 18.15
C LYS A 13 12.76 -5.13 17.00
N ALA A 14 11.68 -4.39 16.68
CA ALA A 14 10.79 -4.75 15.58
C ALA A 14 11.54 -4.74 14.24
N GLN A 15 12.42 -3.76 14.03
CA GLN A 15 13.25 -3.67 12.82
C GLN A 15 14.18 -4.87 12.69
N GLN A 16 14.84 -5.26 13.77
CA GLN A 16 15.76 -6.39 13.80
C GLN A 16 15.04 -7.73 13.52
N GLU A 17 13.80 -7.84 13.94
CA GLU A 17 12.97 -9.03 13.73
C GLU A 17 12.20 -8.99 12.40
N SER A 18 12.36 -7.92 11.62
CA SER A 18 11.58 -7.69 10.40
C SER A 18 10.08 -7.77 10.67
N ASP A 19 9.66 -7.29 11.83
CA ASP A 19 8.27 -7.32 12.30
C ASP A 19 7.55 -6.04 11.88
N ILE A 20 7.14 -6.02 10.62
CA ILE A 20 6.50 -4.85 10.03
C ILE A 20 5.16 -4.52 10.68
N ALA A 21 4.40 -5.53 11.09
CA ALA A 21 3.13 -5.32 11.79
C ALA A 21 3.31 -4.55 13.10
N SER A 22 4.33 -4.92 13.88
CA SER A 22 4.63 -4.21 15.14
C SER A 22 5.07 -2.78 14.89
N LEU A 23 5.81 -2.52 13.80
CA LEU A 23 6.19 -1.16 13.42
C LEU A 23 4.95 -0.28 13.18
N TYR A 24 3.94 -0.81 12.51
CA TYR A 24 2.69 -0.07 12.31
C TYR A 24 1.92 0.16 13.62
N VAL A 25 1.97 -0.79 14.55
CA VAL A 25 1.37 -0.59 15.88
C VAL A 25 2.04 0.58 16.61
N LEU A 26 3.35 0.79 16.40
CA LEU A 26 4.11 1.86 17.03
C LEU A 26 4.00 3.20 16.30
N GLU A 27 3.38 3.23 15.13
CA GLU A 27 3.34 4.42 14.24
C GLU A 27 2.79 5.67 14.93
N ALA A 28 1.68 5.54 15.65
CA ALA A 28 1.06 6.69 16.32
C ALA A 28 1.99 7.30 17.38
N GLN A 29 2.65 6.46 18.18
CA GLN A 29 3.63 6.91 19.16
C GLN A 29 4.84 7.55 18.50
N ALA A 30 5.27 7.00 17.36
CA ALA A 30 6.39 7.54 16.59
C ALA A 30 6.09 8.97 16.15
N HIS A 31 4.90 9.21 15.62
CA HIS A 31 4.48 10.58 15.23
C HIS A 31 4.45 11.54 16.41
N GLU A 32 4.08 11.06 17.58
CA GLU A 32 4.01 11.89 18.78
C GLU A 32 5.39 12.22 19.37
N LEU A 33 6.30 11.26 19.37
CA LEU A 33 7.57 11.34 20.13
C LEU A 33 8.82 11.58 19.29
N PHE A 34 8.80 11.26 18.00
CA PHE A 34 9.99 11.38 17.14
C PHE A 34 9.96 12.68 16.36
N ASP A 35 11.17 13.21 16.10
CA ASP A 35 11.33 14.36 15.19
C ASP A 35 11.12 13.92 13.73
N GLU A 36 11.06 14.90 12.83
CA GLU A 36 10.78 14.64 11.41
C GLU A 36 11.82 13.71 10.77
N ALA A 37 13.10 13.91 11.04
CA ALA A 37 14.16 13.08 10.46
C ALA A 37 14.04 11.62 10.93
N THR A 38 13.74 11.42 12.21
CA THR A 38 13.58 10.07 12.78
C THR A 38 12.33 9.39 12.20
N ILE A 39 11.24 10.13 12.01
CA ILE A 39 10.03 9.61 11.36
C ILE A 39 10.32 9.19 9.91
N GLN A 40 11.06 9.99 9.15
CA GLN A 40 11.44 9.63 7.78
C GLN A 40 12.23 8.32 7.75
N GLY A 41 13.16 8.15 8.67
CA GLY A 41 13.93 6.91 8.82
C GLY A 41 13.05 5.72 9.21
N PHE A 42 12.06 5.96 10.07
CA PHE A 42 11.09 4.96 10.47
C PHE A 42 10.33 4.38 9.26
N TYR A 43 9.79 5.25 8.41
CA TYR A 43 9.06 4.83 7.21
C TYR A 43 9.97 4.22 6.15
N ALA A 44 11.18 4.77 5.97
CA ALA A 44 12.16 4.21 5.03
C ALA A 44 12.50 2.76 5.40
N ASN A 45 12.62 2.48 6.70
CA ASN A 45 12.92 1.13 7.18
C ASN A 45 11.73 0.18 6.96
N ILE A 46 10.50 0.65 7.21
CA ILE A 46 9.29 -0.13 6.91
C ILE A 46 9.28 -0.54 5.44
N LEU A 47 9.58 0.41 4.54
CA LEU A 47 9.62 0.15 3.11
C LEU A 47 10.71 -0.87 2.74
N ASP A 48 11.90 -0.73 3.32
CA ASP A 48 13.01 -1.68 3.06
C ASP A 48 12.60 -3.10 3.46
N ILE A 49 11.98 -3.27 4.60
CA ILE A 49 11.49 -4.58 5.06
C ILE A 49 10.40 -5.10 4.10
N ALA A 50 9.49 -4.23 3.70
CA ALA A 50 8.39 -4.60 2.80
C ALA A 50 8.91 -5.06 1.44
N LEU A 51 9.91 -4.37 0.88
CA LEU A 51 10.51 -4.73 -0.41
C LEU A 51 11.26 -6.06 -0.31
N GLU A 52 11.93 -6.31 0.80
CA GLU A 52 12.59 -7.59 1.05
C GLU A 52 11.58 -8.74 1.13
N LYS A 53 10.48 -8.54 1.84
CA LYS A 53 9.40 -9.53 1.93
C LYS A 53 8.72 -9.75 0.58
N LEU A 54 8.58 -8.71 -0.24
CA LEU A 54 8.04 -8.84 -1.59
C LEU A 54 8.93 -9.75 -2.43
N THR A 55 10.24 -9.53 -2.38
CA THR A 55 11.22 -10.36 -3.09
C THR A 55 11.10 -11.82 -2.66
N ASP A 56 11.05 -12.08 -1.36
CA ASP A 56 10.90 -13.43 -0.82
C ASP A 56 9.60 -14.10 -1.27
N THR A 57 8.52 -13.34 -1.31
CA THR A 57 7.21 -13.83 -1.75
C THR A 57 7.25 -14.23 -3.24
N LEU A 58 7.87 -13.39 -4.07
CA LEU A 58 8.02 -13.66 -5.51
C LEU A 58 8.91 -14.87 -5.76
N GLU A 59 10.03 -14.98 -5.06
CA GLU A 59 10.97 -16.09 -5.21
C GLU A 59 10.38 -17.42 -4.78
N SER A 60 9.54 -17.42 -3.74
CA SER A 60 8.92 -18.64 -3.22
C SER A 60 7.63 -19.01 -3.96
N HIS A 61 7.21 -18.21 -4.94
CA HIS A 61 5.99 -18.44 -5.75
C HIS A 61 4.71 -18.57 -4.90
N ARG A 62 4.68 -17.93 -3.74
CA ARG A 62 3.49 -17.94 -2.87
C ARG A 62 2.70 -16.64 -3.05
N LYS A 63 1.48 -16.63 -2.56
CA LYS A 63 0.65 -15.43 -2.51
C LYS A 63 0.74 -14.79 -1.13
N MET A 64 0.46 -13.48 -1.07
CA MET A 64 0.30 -12.78 0.20
C MET A 64 -1.06 -13.15 0.78
N ASP A 65 -1.05 -13.65 2.02
CA ASP A 65 -2.26 -14.01 2.76
C ASP A 65 -2.67 -12.81 3.62
N MET A 66 -3.75 -12.15 3.23
CA MET A 66 -4.21 -10.94 3.91
C MET A 66 -4.79 -11.21 5.30
N THR A 67 -4.96 -12.47 5.69
CA THR A 67 -5.32 -12.85 7.07
C THR A 67 -4.10 -12.95 7.98
N GLU A 68 -2.91 -12.99 7.40
CA GLU A 68 -1.62 -13.00 8.11
C GLU A 68 -1.17 -11.57 8.38
N VAL A 69 -0.90 -11.23 9.65
CA VAL A 69 -0.59 -9.84 10.03
C VAL A 69 0.64 -9.29 9.33
N GLN A 70 1.67 -10.13 9.09
CA GLN A 70 2.89 -9.66 8.41
C GLN A 70 2.65 -9.42 6.92
N ASP A 71 1.92 -10.30 6.26
CA ASP A 71 1.56 -10.12 4.85
C ASP A 71 0.66 -8.91 4.66
N PHE A 72 -0.32 -8.73 5.54
CA PHE A 72 -1.21 -7.56 5.53
C PHE A 72 -0.40 -6.26 5.67
N ALA A 73 0.50 -6.19 6.64
CA ALA A 73 1.33 -5.01 6.87
C ALA A 73 2.28 -4.75 5.70
N THR A 74 2.81 -5.81 5.09
CA THR A 74 3.66 -5.71 3.91
C THR A 74 2.88 -5.14 2.72
N ALA A 75 1.69 -5.67 2.47
CA ALA A 75 0.82 -5.17 1.40
C ALA A 75 0.46 -3.70 1.59
N ARG A 76 0.17 -3.30 2.83
CA ARG A 76 -0.11 -1.90 3.19
C ARG A 76 1.07 -1.00 2.84
N ALA A 77 2.29 -1.38 3.25
CA ALA A 77 3.49 -0.59 2.98
C ALA A 77 3.75 -0.44 1.48
N LEU A 78 3.58 -1.52 0.72
CA LEU A 78 3.78 -1.50 -0.71
C LEU A 78 2.70 -0.68 -1.44
N TYR A 79 1.46 -0.75 -0.97
CA TYR A 79 0.38 0.07 -1.49
C TYR A 79 0.67 1.57 -1.26
N GLU A 80 1.07 1.93 -0.05
CA GLU A 80 1.42 3.31 0.29
C GLU A 80 2.58 3.81 -0.57
N TYR A 81 3.57 2.97 -0.84
CA TYR A 81 4.69 3.29 -1.72
C TYR A 81 4.22 3.53 -3.16
N ALA A 82 3.33 2.68 -3.66
CA ALA A 82 2.75 2.87 -5.00
C ALA A 82 1.96 4.19 -5.07
N MET A 83 1.21 4.52 -4.02
CA MET A 83 0.47 5.78 -3.94
C MET A 83 1.40 7.00 -3.91
N GLU A 84 2.57 6.89 -3.26
CA GLU A 84 3.58 7.95 -3.30
C GLU A 84 4.06 8.20 -4.72
N HIS A 85 4.38 7.15 -5.48
CA HIS A 85 4.77 7.29 -6.89
C HIS A 85 3.65 7.93 -7.70
N TYR A 86 2.41 7.50 -7.47
CA TYR A 86 1.26 8.05 -8.18
C TYR A 86 1.10 9.55 -7.88
N SER A 87 1.19 9.92 -6.60
CA SER A 87 1.11 11.30 -6.15
C SER A 87 2.24 12.19 -6.70
N ALA A 88 3.43 11.60 -6.85
CA ALA A 88 4.62 12.30 -7.36
C ALA A 88 4.63 12.50 -8.87
N GLY A 89 3.58 12.07 -9.58
CA GLY A 89 3.51 12.19 -11.02
C GLY A 89 4.29 11.11 -11.76
N GLU A 90 4.45 9.94 -11.14
CA GLU A 90 5.13 8.78 -11.71
C GLU A 90 4.13 7.64 -11.93
N PRO A 91 3.13 7.83 -12.84
CA PRO A 91 2.03 6.86 -12.98
C PRO A 91 2.48 5.51 -13.51
N LYS A 92 3.53 5.47 -14.31
CA LYS A 92 4.06 4.21 -14.86
C LYS A 92 4.62 3.31 -13.77
N ASP A 93 5.39 3.89 -12.84
CA ASP A 93 5.96 3.15 -11.71
C ASP A 93 4.85 2.70 -10.74
N ALA A 94 3.88 3.58 -10.51
CA ALA A 94 2.72 3.25 -9.67
C ALA A 94 1.93 2.09 -10.29
N ALA A 95 1.65 2.14 -11.59
CA ALA A 95 0.91 1.09 -12.30
C ALA A 95 1.60 -0.26 -12.16
N ALA A 96 2.92 -0.30 -12.30
CA ALA A 96 3.68 -1.54 -12.17
C ALA A 96 3.54 -2.17 -10.78
N LEU A 97 3.60 -1.35 -9.73
CA LEU A 97 3.45 -1.83 -8.36
C LEU A 97 2.02 -2.31 -8.07
N PHE A 98 1.01 -1.58 -8.51
CA PHE A 98 -0.38 -2.00 -8.34
C PHE A 98 -0.64 -3.32 -9.06
N GLU A 99 -0.11 -3.50 -10.26
CA GLU A 99 -0.26 -4.73 -11.03
C GLU A 99 0.35 -5.93 -10.31
N VAL A 100 1.59 -5.77 -9.81
CA VAL A 100 2.28 -6.83 -9.05
C VAL A 100 1.46 -7.22 -7.82
N LEU A 101 1.04 -6.23 -7.03
CA LEU A 101 0.24 -6.48 -5.82
C LEU A 101 -1.09 -7.18 -6.15
N SER A 102 -1.75 -6.77 -7.24
CA SER A 102 -2.99 -7.38 -7.68
C SER A 102 -2.84 -8.88 -7.94
N GLY A 103 -1.70 -9.28 -8.49
CA GLY A 103 -1.40 -10.70 -8.78
C GLY A 103 -0.93 -11.48 -7.57
N LEU A 104 -0.42 -10.81 -6.53
CA LEU A 104 0.16 -11.47 -5.36
C LEU A 104 -0.82 -11.67 -4.21
N THR A 105 -1.85 -10.83 -4.08
CA THR A 105 -2.79 -10.96 -2.96
C THR A 105 -3.79 -12.08 -3.18
N ASN A 106 -4.14 -12.77 -2.09
CA ASN A 106 -5.21 -13.77 -2.10
C ASN A 106 -6.59 -13.16 -1.86
N ASP A 107 -6.66 -11.86 -1.58
CA ASP A 107 -7.91 -11.14 -1.32
C ASP A 107 -8.48 -10.61 -2.64
N GLU A 108 -9.64 -11.14 -3.06
CA GLU A 108 -10.27 -10.74 -4.32
C GLU A 108 -10.68 -9.28 -4.36
N ASN A 109 -11.17 -8.73 -3.26
CA ASN A 109 -11.59 -7.32 -3.19
C ASN A 109 -10.41 -6.39 -3.36
N PHE A 110 -9.30 -6.70 -2.67
CA PHE A 110 -8.08 -5.93 -2.79
C PHE A 110 -7.51 -6.04 -4.22
N SER A 111 -7.48 -7.25 -4.77
CA SER A 111 -6.99 -7.48 -6.14
C SER A 111 -7.77 -6.67 -7.17
N LYS A 112 -9.10 -6.66 -7.08
CA LYS A 112 -9.96 -5.87 -7.98
C LYS A 112 -9.75 -4.37 -7.81
N ALA A 113 -9.62 -3.91 -6.58
CA ALA A 113 -9.33 -2.50 -6.28
C ALA A 113 -8.01 -2.09 -6.92
N LEU A 114 -6.96 -2.91 -6.73
CA LEU A 114 -5.64 -2.67 -7.32
C LEU A 114 -5.68 -2.64 -8.84
N LYS A 115 -6.51 -3.47 -9.46
CA LYS A 115 -6.68 -3.45 -10.91
C LYS A 115 -7.19 -2.10 -11.39
N LEU A 116 -8.15 -1.50 -10.68
CA LEU A 116 -8.65 -0.16 -11.02
C LEU A 116 -7.55 0.91 -10.86
N HIS A 117 -6.77 0.83 -9.80
CA HIS A 117 -5.63 1.74 -9.61
C HIS A 117 -4.62 1.61 -10.74
N TRP A 118 -4.24 0.38 -11.06
CA TRP A 118 -3.30 0.08 -12.13
C TRP A 118 -3.79 0.61 -13.49
N LEU A 119 -5.05 0.34 -13.83
CA LEU A 119 -5.62 0.77 -15.12
C LEU A 119 -5.66 2.30 -15.24
N ALA A 120 -6.08 2.99 -14.18
CA ALA A 120 -6.12 4.45 -14.18
C ALA A 120 -4.72 5.04 -14.32
N ALA A 121 -3.75 4.52 -13.58
CA ALA A 121 -2.36 4.99 -13.66
C ALA A 121 -1.75 4.70 -15.04
N ALA A 122 -2.03 3.52 -15.62
CA ALA A 122 -1.53 3.15 -16.94
C ALA A 122 -2.08 4.06 -18.05
N GLU A 123 -3.30 4.57 -17.87
CA GLU A 123 -3.89 5.56 -18.80
C GLU A 123 -3.44 6.99 -18.51
N LYS A 124 -2.53 7.16 -17.57
CA LYS A 124 -1.97 8.45 -17.15
C LYS A 124 -3.00 9.39 -16.52
N MET A 125 -4.06 8.83 -15.95
CA MET A 125 -5.00 9.59 -15.13
C MET A 125 -4.26 10.07 -13.89
N SER A 126 -4.41 11.34 -13.50
CA SER A 126 -3.78 11.85 -12.27
C SER A 126 -4.39 11.19 -11.03
N LEU A 127 -3.64 11.17 -9.93
CA LEU A 127 -4.17 10.66 -8.66
C LEU A 127 -5.42 11.45 -8.22
N ASP A 128 -5.39 12.78 -8.38
CA ASP A 128 -6.53 13.62 -8.02
C ASP A 128 -7.78 13.24 -8.81
N ASP A 129 -7.64 13.01 -10.12
CA ASP A 129 -8.75 12.58 -10.96
C ASP A 129 -9.20 11.17 -10.59
N PHE A 130 -8.28 10.28 -10.30
CA PHE A 130 -8.61 8.92 -9.85
C PHE A 130 -9.45 8.98 -8.57
N MET A 131 -9.00 9.76 -7.58
CA MET A 131 -9.69 9.88 -6.29
C MET A 131 -11.06 10.54 -6.41
N SER A 132 -11.23 11.50 -7.33
CA SER A 132 -12.49 12.24 -7.46
C SER A 132 -13.49 11.62 -8.42
N LYS A 133 -13.02 10.91 -9.46
CA LYS A 133 -13.89 10.38 -10.52
C LYS A 133 -14.09 8.87 -10.44
N ILE A 134 -13.06 8.12 -10.05
CA ILE A 134 -13.09 6.65 -10.03
C ILE A 134 -13.30 6.14 -8.60
N GLY A 135 -12.53 6.65 -7.64
CA GLY A 135 -12.66 6.29 -6.25
C GLY A 135 -13.85 6.95 -5.58
N ASP A 136 -14.44 6.26 -4.61
CA ASP A 136 -15.43 6.84 -3.70
C ASP A 136 -14.77 6.94 -2.33
N MET A 137 -14.21 8.11 -2.04
CA MET A 137 -13.40 8.29 -0.84
C MET A 137 -14.22 8.25 0.44
N GLU A 138 -15.46 8.73 0.39
CA GLU A 138 -16.36 8.71 1.54
C GLU A 138 -16.72 7.26 1.94
N LYS A 139 -17.10 6.44 0.97
CA LYS A 139 -17.40 5.04 1.22
C LYS A 139 -16.16 4.25 1.62
N THR A 140 -15.01 4.56 1.03
CA THR A 140 -13.74 3.94 1.42
C THR A 140 -13.43 4.21 2.89
N GLN A 141 -13.58 5.46 3.32
CA GLN A 141 -13.36 5.84 4.72
C GLN A 141 -14.32 5.08 5.66
N THR A 142 -15.57 4.95 5.27
CA THR A 142 -16.58 4.19 6.04
C THR A 142 -16.18 2.72 6.18
N LYS A 143 -15.62 2.12 5.12
CA LYS A 143 -15.14 0.72 5.17
C LYS A 143 -13.91 0.56 6.06
N GLY A 144 -13.12 1.62 6.27
CA GLY A 144 -11.94 1.60 7.12
C GLY A 144 -10.77 0.81 6.56
N THR A 145 -10.68 0.63 5.25
CA THR A 145 -9.56 -0.07 4.60
C THR A 145 -8.36 0.85 4.45
N PHE A 146 -7.16 0.27 4.37
CA PHE A 146 -5.94 1.05 4.14
C PHE A 146 -5.79 1.49 2.68
N TYR A 147 -6.64 0.99 1.80
CA TYR A 147 -6.58 1.28 0.36
C TYR A 147 -7.94 1.80 -0.11
N ILE A 148 -7.96 2.47 -1.26
CA ILE A 148 -9.21 2.91 -1.87
C ILE A 148 -9.97 1.67 -2.32
N SER A 149 -11.09 1.39 -1.66
CA SER A 149 -11.83 0.12 -1.76
C SER A 149 -13.24 0.28 -2.29
N ALA A 150 -13.75 1.50 -2.38
CA ALA A 150 -15.06 1.79 -2.92
C ALA A 150 -14.90 2.68 -4.15
N PHE A 151 -15.77 2.48 -5.14
CA PHE A 151 -15.62 3.10 -6.46
C PHE A 151 -16.96 3.62 -6.97
N THR A 152 -16.89 4.58 -7.90
CA THR A 152 -18.03 5.19 -8.56
C THR A 152 -18.47 4.34 -9.76
N LYS A 153 -19.57 4.75 -10.38
CA LYS A 153 -20.03 4.09 -11.61
C LYS A 153 -19.03 4.24 -12.77
N GLU A 154 -18.24 5.32 -12.79
CA GLU A 154 -17.22 5.53 -13.82
C GLU A 154 -16.11 4.47 -13.78
N ALA A 155 -15.89 3.84 -12.62
CA ALA A 155 -14.92 2.76 -12.49
C ALA A 155 -15.26 1.59 -13.41
N GLN A 156 -16.54 1.31 -13.61
CA GLN A 156 -16.98 0.23 -14.49
C GLN A 156 -16.57 0.49 -15.94
N LYS A 157 -16.60 1.74 -16.38
CA LYS A 157 -16.14 2.11 -17.73
C LYS A 157 -14.67 1.82 -17.93
N LEU A 158 -13.87 2.05 -16.90
CA LEU A 158 -12.43 1.78 -16.95
C LEU A 158 -12.17 0.27 -17.14
N LEU A 159 -12.92 -0.57 -16.45
CA LEU A 159 -12.84 -2.03 -16.61
C LEU A 159 -13.31 -2.48 -17.98
N ASP A 160 -14.45 -1.93 -18.45
CA ASP A 160 -15.04 -2.28 -19.74
C ASP A 160 -14.13 -1.93 -20.90
N ASN A 161 -13.44 -0.78 -20.84
CA ASN A 161 -12.51 -0.36 -21.88
C ASN A 161 -11.36 -1.35 -22.07
N VAL A 162 -10.88 -1.93 -20.97
CA VAL A 162 -9.79 -2.91 -21.01
C VAL A 162 -10.30 -4.25 -21.54
N ASP A 163 -11.45 -4.70 -21.06
CA ASP A 163 -12.05 -5.96 -21.49
C ASP A 163 -12.41 -5.89 -22.97
N GLY A 164 -12.88 -4.73 -23.45
CA GLY A 164 -13.15 -4.48 -24.86
C GLY A 164 -11.91 -4.47 -25.75
N LYS A 165 -10.76 -4.04 -25.23
CA LYS A 165 -9.48 -4.03 -25.95
C LYS A 165 -8.77 -5.38 -25.90
N GLY A 166 -9.09 -6.22 -24.93
CA GLY A 166 -8.51 -7.54 -24.77
C GLY A 166 -9.22 -8.64 -25.55
N ALA A 167 -10.28 -8.28 -26.24
CA ALA A 167 -11.07 -9.24 -27.00
C ALA A 167 -10.46 -9.54 -28.39
#